data_56dc68156fb4b4d06bdf801230d1e768
#
_entry.id   56dc68156fb4b4d06bdf801230d1e768
#
_cell.length_a   1.000
_cell.length_b   1.000
_cell.length_c   1.000
_cell.angle_alpha   90.00
_cell.angle_beta   90.00
_cell.angle_gamma   90.00
#
_symmetry.space_group_name_H-M   'P 1'
#
loop_
_entity.id
_entity.type
_entity.pdbx_description
1 polymer ?
#
loop_
_entity_poly.entity_id
_entity_poly.type
_entity_poly.pdbx_seq_one_letter_code
_entity_poly.pdbx_strand_id
1 'polypeptide(L)'
;VEPESMSRNRPQLARCWPTMSGMGETCSIEIQQLRELKGPLVDVRSPGEFEKGHWPGAINVPLFNDEERAAVGTAYKQQGRTPAIHLGLELTGPKLSSLARQLESLRQQGEPRIYCWRGGMRSASVAWLAQQIDLKPRLLQGGYKSYRRWAQSRFEQIWPLRVMGGRTGTGKTDLLLAMAARGAAVVDLEGLANHRGSSFGGLGLPDQPSTEHYENQLAEALDQHQRRGASAIWLEAESIQVGRCRIPKALFDQMQEAPVLEIQRDLGERVNQLVQVYGHQGGAALAEATERISRRLGPQRTKEALEAIAREDWATACRATLDYYDRCYDHELARSPKRDTIDLSGLSADQAAETLIDGGFVEIPD
;
A
#
# COMPACT_ATOMS: atom_id res chain seq x y z
N VAL A 1 -34.50 -34.44 34.89
CA VAL A 1 -33.08 -34.10 34.83
C VAL A 1 -32.63 -34.42 33.41
N GLU A 2 -32.63 -33.40 32.55
CA GLU A 2 -32.12 -33.50 31.18
C GLU A 2 -30.60 -33.23 31.19
N PRO A 3 -29.80 -33.89 30.35
CA PRO A 3 -28.39 -33.58 30.23
C PRO A 3 -28.13 -32.52 29.15
N GLU A 4 -27.35 -31.54 29.53
CA GLU A 4 -26.81 -30.43 28.71
C GLU A 4 -26.17 -30.90 27.40
N SER A 5 -26.57 -30.25 26.31
CA SER A 5 -25.97 -30.42 24.99
C SER A 5 -24.64 -29.61 24.88
N MET A 6 -23.53 -30.31 25.03
CA MET A 6 -22.19 -29.75 24.66
C MET A 6 -22.11 -29.57 23.13
N SER A 7 -22.17 -28.34 22.69
CA SER A 7 -21.83 -27.93 21.33
C SER A 7 -20.32 -28.15 21.09
N ARG A 8 -19.99 -29.20 20.36
CA ARG A 8 -18.62 -29.46 19.90
C ARG A 8 -18.33 -28.60 18.67
N ASN A 9 -17.64 -27.46 18.87
CA ASN A 9 -16.93 -26.78 17.80
C ASN A 9 -15.85 -27.73 17.26
N ARG A 10 -16.11 -28.40 16.16
CA ARG A 10 -15.06 -29.07 15.37
C ARG A 10 -14.38 -28.02 14.50
N PRO A 11 -13.05 -27.89 14.53
CA PRO A 11 -12.34 -27.12 13.52
C PRO A 11 -12.62 -27.75 12.14
N GLN A 12 -13.05 -26.93 11.18
CA GLN A 12 -13.24 -27.37 9.80
C GLN A 12 -11.88 -27.81 9.26
N LEU A 13 -11.67 -29.10 9.16
CA LEU A 13 -10.50 -29.70 8.52
C LEU A 13 -10.43 -29.24 7.07
N ALA A 14 -9.28 -28.76 6.68
CA ALA A 14 -8.94 -28.39 5.30
C ALA A 14 -9.41 -29.50 4.35
N ARG A 15 -10.20 -29.13 3.33
CA ARG A 15 -10.64 -30.10 2.30
C ARG A 15 -9.45 -30.44 1.40
N CYS A 16 -8.81 -31.57 1.69
CA CYS A 16 -7.83 -32.18 0.80
C CYS A 16 -8.58 -32.90 -0.34
N TRP A 17 -8.12 -32.71 -1.58
CA TRP A 17 -8.61 -33.49 -2.71
C TRP A 17 -8.00 -34.89 -2.66
N PRO A 18 -8.75 -35.96 -3.03
CA PRO A 18 -8.20 -37.30 -3.00
C PRO A 18 -7.07 -37.47 -4.01
N THR A 19 -5.99 -38.05 -3.56
CA THR A 19 -4.73 -38.28 -4.27
C THR A 19 -4.80 -39.49 -5.20
N MET A 20 -4.18 -39.35 -6.38
CA MET A 20 -3.62 -40.51 -7.08
C MET A 20 -2.32 -40.89 -6.37
N SER A 21 -2.17 -42.13 -5.99
CA SER A 21 -1.06 -42.65 -5.19
C SER A 21 0.30 -42.23 -5.76
N GLY A 22 1.06 -41.44 -5.00
CA GLY A 22 2.42 -41.02 -5.36
C GLY A 22 2.65 -39.53 -5.62
N MET A 23 1.60 -38.71 -5.70
CA MET A 23 1.73 -37.24 -5.83
C MET A 23 1.46 -36.58 -4.47
N GLY A 24 2.40 -35.77 -3.99
CA GLY A 24 2.25 -35.03 -2.73
C GLY A 24 0.96 -34.20 -2.71
N GLU A 25 0.26 -34.19 -1.58
CA GLU A 25 -0.96 -33.43 -1.41
C GLU A 25 -0.73 -31.94 -1.57
N THR A 26 -1.40 -31.32 -2.54
CA THR A 26 -1.42 -29.86 -2.66
C THR A 26 -2.35 -29.32 -1.56
N CYS A 27 -1.80 -28.88 -0.44
CA CYS A 27 -2.56 -28.36 0.67
C CYS A 27 -3.03 -26.93 0.39
N SER A 28 -4.35 -26.74 0.36
CA SER A 28 -4.97 -25.41 0.34
C SER A 28 -5.21 -24.96 1.77
N ILE A 29 -4.64 -23.81 2.15
CA ILE A 29 -4.64 -23.29 3.52
C ILE A 29 -5.26 -21.89 3.58
N GLU A 30 -5.74 -21.52 4.74
CA GLU A 30 -6.36 -20.22 4.99
C GLU A 30 -5.32 -19.09 4.99
N ILE A 31 -5.80 -17.86 4.82
CA ILE A 31 -4.94 -16.67 4.71
C ILE A 31 -4.03 -16.49 5.92
N GLN A 32 -4.53 -16.67 7.15
CA GLN A 32 -3.73 -16.53 8.37
C GLN A 32 -2.57 -17.51 8.38
N GLN A 33 -2.83 -18.77 8.07
CA GLN A 33 -1.81 -19.82 8.03
C GLN A 33 -0.78 -19.57 6.91
N LEU A 34 -1.24 -19.12 5.73
CA LEU A 34 -0.34 -18.82 4.61
C LEU A 34 0.59 -17.64 4.93
N ARG A 35 0.11 -16.67 5.70
CA ARG A 35 0.90 -15.50 6.14
C ARG A 35 2.03 -15.86 7.09
N GLU A 36 1.90 -16.92 7.87
CA GLU A 36 2.94 -17.39 8.78
C GLU A 36 4.05 -18.18 8.07
N LEU A 37 3.80 -18.65 6.86
CA LEU A 37 4.77 -19.41 6.10
C LEU A 37 5.83 -18.50 5.47
N LYS A 38 7.05 -19.01 5.39
CA LYS A 38 8.14 -18.41 4.61
C LYS A 38 8.14 -18.97 3.18
N GLY A 39 8.77 -18.26 2.28
CA GLY A 39 8.88 -18.65 0.88
C GLY A 39 8.25 -17.63 -0.08
N PRO A 40 8.53 -17.73 -1.38
CA PRO A 40 8.07 -16.78 -2.37
C PRO A 40 6.55 -16.82 -2.51
N LEU A 41 5.95 -15.64 -2.60
CA LEU A 41 4.52 -15.48 -2.86
C LEU A 41 4.32 -15.34 -4.37
N VAL A 42 3.57 -16.25 -4.97
CA VAL A 42 3.44 -16.37 -6.43
C VAL A 42 1.99 -16.11 -6.85
N ASP A 43 1.80 -15.04 -7.60
CA ASP A 43 0.53 -14.71 -8.24
C ASP A 43 0.48 -15.24 -9.67
N VAL A 44 -0.42 -16.17 -9.93
CA VAL A 44 -0.58 -16.79 -11.26
C VAL A 44 -1.71 -16.17 -12.09
N ARG A 45 -2.19 -15.00 -11.69
CA ARG A 45 -3.15 -14.20 -12.47
C ARG A 45 -2.45 -13.55 -13.65
N SER A 46 -3.24 -13.05 -14.60
CA SER A 46 -2.68 -12.33 -15.75
C SER A 46 -1.98 -11.02 -15.31
N PRO A 47 -1.03 -10.49 -16.14
CA PRO A 47 -0.31 -9.26 -15.81
C PRO A 47 -1.23 -8.09 -15.47
N GLY A 48 -2.29 -7.85 -16.22
CA GLY A 48 -3.23 -6.76 -15.93
C GLY A 48 -4.06 -6.99 -14.66
N GLU A 49 -4.37 -8.27 -14.30
CA GLU A 49 -4.97 -8.57 -12.99
C GLU A 49 -3.98 -8.27 -11.84
N PHE A 50 -2.69 -8.53 -12.05
CA PHE A 50 -1.61 -8.27 -11.08
C PHE A 50 -1.35 -6.78 -10.93
N GLU A 51 -1.22 -6.05 -12.03
CA GLU A 51 -0.97 -4.61 -12.05
C GLU A 51 -2.08 -3.82 -11.38
N LYS A 52 -3.33 -4.24 -11.59
CA LYS A 52 -4.48 -3.63 -10.91
C LYS A 52 -4.39 -3.70 -9.39
N GLY A 53 -3.78 -4.75 -8.86
CA GLY A 53 -3.54 -4.94 -7.43
C GLY A 53 -3.20 -6.39 -7.11
N HIS A 54 -2.21 -6.56 -6.27
CA HIS A 54 -1.73 -7.87 -5.84
C HIS A 54 -1.36 -7.85 -4.35
N TRP A 55 -1.08 -8.99 -3.80
CA TRP A 55 -0.53 -9.08 -2.44
C TRP A 55 0.89 -8.52 -2.46
N PRO A 56 1.24 -7.49 -1.65
CA PRO A 56 2.57 -6.90 -1.62
C PRO A 56 3.68 -7.95 -1.46
N GLY A 57 4.72 -7.81 -2.28
CA GLY A 57 5.82 -8.77 -2.33
C GLY A 57 5.55 -10.04 -3.16
N ALA A 58 4.39 -10.15 -3.80
CA ALA A 58 4.13 -11.26 -4.72
C ALA A 58 4.89 -11.09 -6.04
N ILE A 59 5.33 -12.23 -6.58
CA ILE A 59 5.97 -12.35 -7.89
C ILE A 59 4.91 -12.83 -8.88
N ASN A 60 4.74 -12.13 -10.00
CA ASN A 60 3.80 -12.56 -11.03
C ASN A 60 4.43 -13.65 -11.92
N VAL A 61 3.85 -14.85 -11.89
CA VAL A 61 4.15 -15.98 -12.78
C VAL A 61 2.85 -16.37 -13.48
N PRO A 62 2.43 -15.61 -14.51
CA PRO A 62 1.10 -15.73 -15.07
C PRO A 62 0.91 -17.02 -15.86
N LEU A 63 -0.14 -17.78 -15.53
CA LEU A 63 -0.56 -18.94 -16.33
C LEU A 63 -1.06 -18.50 -17.72
N PHE A 64 -1.73 -17.36 -17.78
CA PHE A 64 -2.25 -16.72 -18.98
C PHE A 64 -1.82 -15.26 -19.05
N ASN A 65 -1.52 -14.76 -20.24
CA ASN A 65 -1.48 -13.32 -20.50
C ASN A 65 -2.92 -12.74 -20.47
N ASP A 66 -3.10 -11.44 -20.68
CA ASP A 66 -4.40 -10.80 -20.57
C ASP A 66 -5.37 -11.24 -21.68
N GLU A 67 -4.89 -11.41 -22.90
CA GLU A 67 -5.68 -11.86 -24.05
C GLU A 67 -6.15 -13.30 -23.85
N GLU A 68 -5.24 -14.18 -23.50
CA GLU A 68 -5.55 -15.60 -23.22
C GLU A 68 -6.53 -15.74 -22.07
N ARG A 69 -6.31 -14.96 -20.99
CA ARG A 69 -7.22 -14.93 -19.84
C ARG A 69 -8.61 -14.46 -20.25
N ALA A 70 -8.71 -13.46 -21.12
CA ALA A 70 -9.99 -12.97 -21.65
C ALA A 70 -10.67 -14.05 -22.53
N ALA A 71 -9.93 -14.70 -23.42
CA ALA A 71 -10.42 -15.77 -24.29
C ALA A 71 -10.97 -16.96 -23.48
N VAL A 72 -10.19 -17.48 -22.52
CA VAL A 72 -10.62 -18.59 -21.64
C VAL A 72 -11.84 -18.16 -20.80
N GLY A 73 -11.87 -16.92 -20.31
CA GLY A 73 -12.99 -16.39 -19.54
C GLY A 73 -14.28 -16.28 -20.38
N THR A 74 -14.17 -15.91 -21.64
CA THR A 74 -15.27 -15.83 -22.60
C THR A 74 -15.79 -17.23 -22.94
N ALA A 75 -14.88 -18.16 -23.26
CA ALA A 75 -15.23 -19.56 -23.51
C ALA A 75 -15.98 -20.18 -22.32
N TYR A 76 -15.52 -19.90 -21.10
CA TYR A 76 -16.20 -20.37 -19.88
C TYR A 76 -17.63 -19.84 -19.76
N LYS A 77 -17.86 -18.56 -20.05
CA LYS A 77 -19.19 -17.91 -19.95
C LYS A 77 -20.15 -18.37 -21.06
N GLN A 78 -19.64 -18.51 -22.28
CA GLN A 78 -20.48 -18.76 -23.47
C GLN A 78 -20.65 -20.24 -23.78
N GLN A 79 -19.63 -21.06 -23.57
CA GLN A 79 -19.57 -22.47 -24.00
C GLN A 79 -19.50 -23.44 -22.81
N GLY A 80 -19.26 -22.92 -21.59
CA GLY A 80 -19.18 -23.72 -20.39
C GLY A 80 -17.76 -24.18 -19.99
N ARG A 81 -17.71 -25.06 -19.00
CA ARG A 81 -16.44 -25.43 -18.34
C ARG A 81 -15.49 -26.22 -19.26
N THR A 82 -16.01 -27.24 -19.96
CA THR A 82 -15.15 -28.18 -20.73
C THR A 82 -14.44 -27.49 -21.91
N PRO A 83 -15.11 -26.72 -22.78
CA PRO A 83 -14.43 -25.97 -23.83
C PRO A 83 -13.38 -24.99 -23.29
N ALA A 84 -13.67 -24.29 -22.18
CA ALA A 84 -12.71 -23.40 -21.55
C ALA A 84 -11.46 -24.13 -21.03
N ILE A 85 -11.60 -25.38 -20.55
CA ILE A 85 -10.45 -26.20 -20.13
C ILE A 85 -9.61 -26.58 -21.35
N HIS A 86 -10.22 -27.05 -22.44
CA HIS A 86 -9.47 -27.41 -23.66
C HIS A 86 -8.69 -26.22 -24.19
N LEU A 87 -9.34 -25.06 -24.35
CA LEU A 87 -8.66 -23.84 -24.76
C LEU A 87 -7.52 -23.46 -23.80
N GLY A 88 -7.75 -23.57 -22.49
CA GLY A 88 -6.73 -23.30 -21.48
C GLY A 88 -5.52 -24.22 -21.60
N LEU A 89 -5.72 -25.50 -21.90
CA LEU A 89 -4.64 -26.47 -22.11
C LEU A 89 -3.86 -26.18 -23.39
N GLU A 90 -4.53 -25.86 -24.50
CA GLU A 90 -3.91 -25.46 -25.77
C GLU A 90 -3.00 -24.25 -25.59
N LEU A 91 -3.48 -23.22 -24.86
CA LEU A 91 -2.73 -21.99 -24.60
C LEU A 91 -1.57 -22.19 -23.60
N THR A 92 -1.73 -23.08 -22.63
CA THR A 92 -0.73 -23.30 -21.56
C THR A 92 0.34 -24.32 -21.97
N GLY A 93 -0.02 -25.34 -22.73
CA GLY A 93 0.87 -26.45 -23.14
C GLY A 93 2.26 -25.98 -23.62
N PRO A 94 2.35 -25.08 -24.60
CA PRO A 94 3.63 -24.59 -25.11
C PRO A 94 4.49 -23.86 -24.08
N LYS A 95 3.88 -23.33 -22.97
CA LYS A 95 4.53 -22.52 -21.95
C LYS A 95 4.97 -23.30 -20.71
N LEU A 96 4.57 -24.57 -20.57
CA LEU A 96 4.83 -25.34 -19.34
C LEU A 96 6.30 -25.37 -18.95
N SER A 97 7.20 -25.60 -19.91
CA SER A 97 8.65 -25.63 -19.65
C SER A 97 9.19 -24.28 -19.16
N SER A 98 8.69 -23.17 -19.71
CA SER A 98 9.06 -21.83 -19.27
C SER A 98 8.53 -21.51 -17.87
N LEU A 99 7.28 -21.88 -17.60
CA LEU A 99 6.67 -21.73 -16.26
C LEU A 99 7.42 -22.55 -15.21
N ALA A 100 7.79 -23.80 -15.54
CA ALA A 100 8.58 -24.64 -14.65
C ALA A 100 9.93 -23.98 -14.30
N ARG A 101 10.66 -23.46 -15.29
CA ARG A 101 11.93 -22.74 -15.06
C ARG A 101 11.76 -21.50 -14.19
N GLN A 102 10.69 -20.72 -14.38
CA GLN A 102 10.39 -19.57 -13.51
C GLN A 102 10.13 -20.00 -12.06
N LEU A 103 9.36 -21.06 -11.85
CA LEU A 103 9.11 -21.60 -10.51
C LEU A 103 10.41 -22.16 -9.89
N GLU A 104 11.23 -22.85 -10.69
CA GLU A 104 12.50 -23.39 -10.21
C GLU A 104 13.49 -22.31 -9.81
N SER A 105 13.52 -21.16 -10.48
CA SER A 105 14.37 -20.02 -10.08
C SER A 105 14.03 -19.45 -8.70
N LEU A 106 12.82 -19.70 -8.20
CA LEU A 106 12.39 -19.28 -6.86
C LEU A 106 12.73 -20.29 -5.76
N ARG A 107 13.24 -21.47 -6.09
CA ARG A 107 13.56 -22.58 -5.16
C ARG A 107 14.39 -22.14 -3.96
N GLN A 108 15.39 -21.29 -4.17
CA GLN A 108 16.29 -20.80 -3.11
C GLN A 108 15.56 -19.92 -2.06
N GLN A 109 14.39 -19.39 -2.40
CA GLN A 109 13.58 -18.57 -1.49
C GLN A 109 12.66 -19.41 -0.61
N GLY A 110 12.58 -20.73 -0.83
CA GLY A 110 11.75 -21.67 -0.07
C GLY A 110 10.52 -22.17 -0.83
N GLU A 111 9.58 -22.78 -0.10
CA GLU A 111 8.38 -23.37 -0.65
C GLU A 111 7.42 -22.31 -1.21
N PRO A 112 6.97 -22.39 -2.48
CA PRO A 112 6.15 -21.35 -3.08
C PRO A 112 4.73 -21.33 -2.50
N ARG A 113 4.25 -20.13 -2.20
CA ARG A 113 2.88 -19.82 -1.77
C ARG A 113 2.12 -19.27 -2.97
N ILE A 114 1.25 -20.08 -3.55
CA ILE A 114 0.64 -19.82 -4.86
C ILE A 114 -0.83 -19.39 -4.69
N TYR A 115 -1.24 -18.38 -5.43
CA TYR A 115 -2.63 -17.97 -5.51
C TYR A 115 -3.05 -17.53 -6.92
N CYS A 116 -4.33 -17.67 -7.23
CA CYS A 116 -5.00 -17.02 -8.34
C CYS A 116 -6.19 -16.21 -7.81
N TRP A 117 -7.13 -15.80 -8.65
CA TRP A 117 -8.25 -14.96 -8.22
C TRP A 117 -9.13 -15.56 -7.11
N ARG A 118 -9.47 -16.86 -7.19
CA ARG A 118 -10.37 -17.56 -6.26
C ARG A 118 -9.81 -18.86 -5.68
N GLY A 119 -8.52 -19.15 -5.85
CA GLY A 119 -7.93 -20.41 -5.41
C GLY A 119 -8.48 -21.64 -6.17
N GLY A 120 -8.74 -21.47 -7.48
CA GLY A 120 -9.30 -22.51 -8.33
C GLY A 120 -8.28 -23.13 -9.26
N MET A 121 -8.73 -23.56 -10.47
CA MET A 121 -7.95 -24.33 -11.43
C MET A 121 -6.60 -23.68 -11.81
N ARG A 122 -6.53 -22.36 -12.00
CA ARG A 122 -5.28 -21.68 -12.39
C ARG A 122 -4.13 -21.94 -11.39
N SER A 123 -4.39 -21.70 -10.11
CA SER A 123 -3.39 -21.95 -9.06
C SER A 123 -3.14 -23.44 -8.83
N ALA A 124 -4.15 -24.29 -8.98
CA ALA A 124 -3.98 -25.75 -8.88
C ALA A 124 -3.12 -26.31 -10.01
N SER A 125 -3.27 -25.84 -11.26
CA SER A 125 -2.44 -26.27 -12.39
C SER A 125 -0.98 -25.86 -12.23
N VAL A 126 -0.71 -24.64 -11.75
CA VAL A 126 0.67 -24.19 -11.49
C VAL A 126 1.27 -24.94 -10.28
N ALA A 127 0.48 -25.22 -9.25
CA ALA A 127 0.94 -26.02 -8.12
C ALA A 127 1.27 -27.47 -8.54
N TRP A 128 0.45 -28.07 -9.41
CA TRP A 128 0.78 -29.36 -10.01
C TRP A 128 2.11 -29.32 -10.76
N LEU A 129 2.32 -28.30 -11.59
CA LEU A 129 3.59 -28.14 -12.33
C LEU A 129 4.78 -27.97 -11.36
N ALA A 130 4.63 -27.19 -10.30
CA ALA A 130 5.64 -27.02 -9.26
C ALA A 130 6.02 -28.37 -8.61
N GLN A 131 5.05 -29.24 -8.36
CA GLN A 131 5.28 -30.58 -7.81
C GLN A 131 6.07 -31.48 -8.77
N GLN A 132 5.90 -31.33 -10.10
CA GLN A 132 6.67 -32.11 -11.08
C GLN A 132 8.18 -31.78 -11.06
N ILE A 133 8.55 -30.66 -10.48
CA ILE A 133 9.95 -30.23 -10.28
C ILE A 133 10.35 -30.24 -8.81
N ASP A 134 9.72 -31.10 -8.00
CA ASP A 134 10.02 -31.34 -6.58
C ASP A 134 9.89 -30.10 -5.66
N LEU A 135 9.04 -29.15 -6.01
CA LEU A 135 8.62 -28.08 -5.09
C LEU A 135 7.35 -28.51 -4.33
N LYS A 136 7.19 -27.97 -3.11
CA LYS A 136 6.04 -28.28 -2.25
C LYS A 136 5.14 -27.04 -2.10
N PRO A 137 4.33 -26.69 -3.13
CA PRO A 137 3.56 -25.48 -3.11
C PRO A 137 2.45 -25.50 -2.07
N ARG A 138 2.15 -24.31 -1.50
CA ARG A 138 0.98 -24.07 -0.66
C ARG A 138 0.01 -23.17 -1.41
N LEU A 139 -1.26 -23.55 -1.44
CA LEU A 139 -2.28 -22.78 -2.15
C LEU A 139 -3.07 -21.91 -1.17
N LEU A 140 -3.33 -20.65 -1.55
CA LEU A 140 -4.24 -19.80 -0.80
C LEU A 140 -5.69 -20.20 -1.05
N GLN A 141 -6.37 -20.66 -0.01
CA GLN A 141 -7.81 -20.94 -0.06
C GLN A 141 -8.58 -19.66 -0.37
N GLY A 142 -9.45 -19.71 -1.38
CA GLY A 142 -10.20 -18.54 -1.83
C GLY A 142 -9.40 -17.52 -2.65
N GLY A 143 -8.08 -17.73 -2.79
CA GLY A 143 -7.18 -16.93 -3.62
C GLY A 143 -7.12 -15.45 -3.26
N TYR A 144 -6.74 -14.61 -4.21
CA TYR A 144 -6.64 -13.16 -4.04
C TYR A 144 -7.91 -12.52 -3.44
N LYS A 145 -9.07 -13.05 -3.77
CA LYS A 145 -10.33 -12.57 -3.19
C LYS A 145 -10.38 -12.75 -1.66
N SER A 146 -9.78 -13.82 -1.11
CA SER A 146 -9.70 -14.00 0.34
C SER A 146 -8.67 -13.06 0.97
N TYR A 147 -7.53 -12.84 0.29
CA TYR A 147 -6.56 -11.83 0.69
C TYR A 147 -7.19 -10.42 0.74
N ARG A 148 -7.93 -10.02 -0.29
CA ARG A 148 -8.61 -8.70 -0.32
C ARG A 148 -9.62 -8.54 0.82
N ARG A 149 -10.38 -9.57 1.15
CA ARG A 149 -11.28 -9.52 2.32
C ARG A 149 -10.52 -9.34 3.61
N TRP A 150 -9.38 -10.03 3.75
CA TRP A 150 -8.50 -9.83 4.89
C TRP A 150 -7.95 -8.40 4.92
N ALA A 151 -7.41 -7.88 3.84
CA ALA A 151 -6.88 -6.52 3.77
C ALA A 151 -7.95 -5.47 4.14
N GLN A 152 -9.16 -5.60 3.59
CA GLN A 152 -10.27 -4.71 3.91
C GLN A 152 -10.69 -4.78 5.38
N SER A 153 -10.69 -5.98 5.99
CA SER A 153 -11.03 -6.14 7.40
C SER A 153 -10.03 -5.48 8.35
N ARG A 154 -8.78 -5.21 7.90
CA ARG A 154 -7.80 -4.48 8.70
C ARG A 154 -8.23 -3.04 8.99
N PHE A 155 -8.91 -2.39 8.06
CA PHE A 155 -9.33 -1.00 8.22
C PHE A 155 -10.50 -0.82 9.20
N GLU A 156 -11.24 -1.89 9.47
CA GLU A 156 -12.34 -1.88 10.44
C GLU A 156 -11.87 -2.13 11.89
N GLN A 157 -10.61 -2.54 12.07
CA GLN A 157 -10.00 -2.69 13.39
C GLN A 157 -9.67 -1.32 13.99
N ILE A 158 -9.67 -1.25 15.31
CA ILE A 158 -9.20 -0.07 16.05
C ILE A 158 -7.68 -0.13 16.12
N TRP A 159 -7.03 0.94 15.67
CA TRP A 159 -5.60 1.09 15.62
C TRP A 159 -5.13 2.15 16.63
N PRO A 160 -3.99 1.97 17.29
CA PRO A 160 -3.41 2.98 18.17
C PRO A 160 -2.75 4.09 17.35
N LEU A 161 -3.56 4.87 16.62
CA LEU A 161 -3.06 5.88 15.70
C LEU A 161 -2.57 7.13 16.42
N ARG A 162 -1.49 7.71 15.92
CA ARG A 162 -0.98 9.05 16.19
C ARG A 162 -0.80 9.76 14.85
N VAL A 163 -1.26 11.00 14.76
CA VAL A 163 -1.19 11.76 13.52
C VAL A 163 -0.18 12.89 13.65
N MET A 164 0.78 12.93 12.72
CA MET A 164 1.73 14.03 12.62
C MET A 164 1.13 15.14 11.76
N GLY A 165 0.79 16.24 12.38
CA GLY A 165 0.32 17.46 11.75
C GLY A 165 1.45 18.44 11.48
N GLY A 166 1.20 19.44 10.65
CA GLY A 166 2.13 20.53 10.35
C GLY A 166 1.90 21.07 8.95
N ARG A 167 2.00 22.40 8.83
CA ARG A 167 1.77 23.12 7.57
C ARG A 167 2.68 22.61 6.44
N THR A 168 2.34 22.91 5.21
CA THR A 168 3.13 22.53 4.03
C THR A 168 4.58 23.00 4.15
N GLY A 169 5.53 22.11 3.85
CA GLY A 169 6.97 22.38 3.94
C GLY A 169 7.59 22.21 5.33
N THR A 170 6.85 21.76 6.35
CA THR A 170 7.44 21.50 7.69
C THR A 170 8.30 20.24 7.74
N GLY A 171 8.39 19.44 6.67
CA GLY A 171 9.21 18.24 6.63
C GLY A 171 8.61 17.05 7.41
N LYS A 172 7.28 16.94 7.49
CA LYS A 172 6.58 15.83 8.18
C LYS A 172 7.06 14.47 7.72
N THR A 173 7.12 14.25 6.41
CA THR A 173 7.50 12.96 5.80
C THR A 173 8.94 12.61 6.15
N ASP A 174 9.89 13.56 6.02
CA ASP A 174 11.28 13.33 6.39
C ASP A 174 11.44 13.01 7.88
N LEU A 175 10.67 13.70 8.73
CA LEU A 175 10.66 13.45 10.19
C LEU A 175 10.08 12.06 10.50
N LEU A 176 8.95 11.67 9.90
CA LEU A 176 8.38 10.34 10.07
C LEU A 176 9.35 9.24 9.62
N LEU A 177 10.04 9.43 8.50
CA LEU A 177 11.07 8.50 8.03
C LEU A 177 12.27 8.42 8.99
N ALA A 178 12.70 9.56 9.55
CA ALA A 178 13.76 9.60 10.57
C ALA A 178 13.34 8.90 11.87
N MET A 179 12.07 9.02 12.27
CA MET A 179 11.49 8.27 13.40
C MET A 179 11.44 6.76 13.10
N ALA A 180 11.01 6.39 11.89
CA ALA A 180 10.97 4.99 11.47
C ALA A 180 12.37 4.35 11.46
N ALA A 181 13.39 5.08 11.00
CA ALA A 181 14.79 4.63 11.03
C ALA A 181 15.30 4.38 12.46
N ARG A 182 14.69 4.98 13.48
CA ARG A 182 14.97 4.80 14.91
C ARG A 182 14.05 3.77 15.58
N GLY A 183 13.21 3.09 14.81
CA GLY A 183 12.37 1.99 15.31
C GLY A 183 10.91 2.36 15.59
N ALA A 184 10.50 3.63 15.46
CA ALA A 184 9.11 4.00 15.62
C ALA A 184 8.21 3.33 14.56
N ALA A 185 7.00 2.95 14.95
CA ALA A 185 6.04 2.40 14.02
C ALA A 185 5.42 3.53 13.18
N VAL A 186 5.77 3.60 11.92
CA VAL A 186 5.32 4.64 10.98
C VAL A 186 4.73 3.99 9.74
N VAL A 187 3.62 4.51 9.26
CA VAL A 187 3.05 4.19 7.96
C VAL A 187 3.07 5.45 7.10
N ASP A 188 3.93 5.47 6.11
CA ASP A 188 4.11 6.56 5.16
C ASP A 188 3.02 6.51 4.08
N LEU A 189 1.95 7.29 4.28
CA LEU A 189 0.80 7.34 3.38
C LEU A 189 1.16 7.93 2.01
N GLU A 190 2.02 8.93 1.99
CA GLU A 190 2.50 9.59 0.77
C GLU A 190 3.40 8.65 -0.04
N GLY A 191 4.36 7.99 0.64
CA GLY A 191 5.26 7.04 0.01
C GLY A 191 4.52 5.84 -0.59
N LEU A 192 3.56 5.26 0.13
CA LEU A 192 2.72 4.17 -0.40
C LEU A 192 1.89 4.60 -1.61
N ALA A 193 1.52 5.87 -1.70
CA ALA A 193 0.76 6.43 -2.82
C ALA A 193 1.64 6.91 -3.98
N ASN A 194 2.96 6.97 -3.83
CA ASN A 194 3.86 7.69 -4.74
C ASN A 194 3.38 9.13 -4.98
N HIS A 195 2.99 9.85 -3.92
CA HIS A 195 2.39 11.17 -4.05
C HIS A 195 2.43 11.97 -2.75
N ARG A 196 2.91 13.21 -2.77
CA ARG A 196 3.06 14.12 -1.62
C ARG A 196 1.82 14.97 -1.33
N GLY A 197 0.64 14.40 -1.33
CA GLY A 197 -0.63 15.00 -0.90
C GLY A 197 -1.13 16.24 -1.67
N SER A 198 -0.26 17.05 -2.26
CA SER A 198 -0.59 18.33 -2.90
C SER A 198 -0.77 18.25 -4.41
N SER A 199 -1.22 19.35 -5.07
CA SER A 199 -1.27 19.43 -6.53
C SER A 199 0.09 19.26 -7.22
N PHE A 200 1.18 19.44 -6.50
CA PHE A 200 2.56 19.22 -6.92
C PHE A 200 3.06 17.81 -6.56
N GLY A 201 2.29 17.07 -5.79
CA GLY A 201 2.72 15.88 -5.07
C GLY A 201 3.21 14.73 -5.94
N GLY A 202 2.78 14.64 -7.19
CA GLY A 202 3.23 13.61 -8.13
C GLY A 202 4.52 13.96 -8.89
N LEU A 203 5.04 15.19 -8.76
CA LEU A 203 6.21 15.61 -9.52
C LEU A 203 7.47 14.87 -9.08
N GLY A 204 8.17 14.27 -10.05
CA GLY A 204 9.40 13.52 -9.83
C GLY A 204 9.24 12.19 -9.11
N LEU A 205 8.02 11.69 -8.95
CA LEU A 205 7.72 10.40 -8.36
C LEU A 205 7.26 9.39 -9.43
N PRO A 206 7.42 8.10 -9.18
CA PRO A 206 6.84 7.05 -10.03
C PRO A 206 5.32 7.19 -10.15
N ASP A 207 4.73 6.49 -11.12
CA ASP A 207 3.29 6.42 -11.26
C ASP A 207 2.63 5.90 -9.98
N GLN A 208 1.51 6.53 -9.63
CA GLN A 208 0.73 6.09 -8.47
C GLN A 208 0.18 4.67 -8.69
N PRO A 209 0.19 3.84 -7.65
CA PRO A 209 -0.51 2.55 -7.70
C PRO A 209 -2.01 2.75 -7.90
N SER A 210 -2.72 1.68 -8.22
CA SER A 210 -4.17 1.68 -8.12
C SER A 210 -4.60 1.85 -6.66
N THR A 211 -5.81 2.37 -6.41
CA THR A 211 -6.35 2.42 -5.04
C THR A 211 -6.39 1.03 -4.40
N GLU A 212 -6.68 -0.03 -5.17
CA GLU A 212 -6.70 -1.40 -4.66
C GLU A 212 -5.32 -1.86 -4.18
N HIS A 213 -4.25 -1.54 -4.93
CA HIS A 213 -2.90 -1.91 -4.53
C HIS A 213 -2.39 -1.06 -3.35
N TYR A 214 -2.70 0.24 -3.35
CA TYR A 214 -2.43 1.12 -2.22
C TYR A 214 -3.08 0.61 -0.92
N GLU A 215 -4.35 0.21 -0.96
CA GLU A 215 -5.04 -0.40 0.17
C GLU A 215 -4.36 -1.70 0.63
N ASN A 216 -3.89 -2.53 -0.31
CA ASN A 216 -3.15 -3.75 0.03
C ASN A 216 -1.87 -3.45 0.80
N GLN A 217 -1.09 -2.49 0.31
CA GLN A 217 0.16 -2.05 0.96
C GLN A 217 -0.11 -1.46 2.35
N LEU A 218 -1.14 -0.63 2.46
CA LEU A 218 -1.55 0.00 3.72
C LEU A 218 -1.99 -1.04 4.77
N ALA A 219 -2.78 -2.03 4.36
CA ALA A 219 -3.20 -3.12 5.25
C ALA A 219 -2.01 -3.96 5.76
N GLU A 220 -1.04 -4.25 4.88
CA GLU A 220 0.18 -4.97 5.26
C GLU A 220 1.05 -4.15 6.22
N ALA A 221 1.21 -2.85 5.98
CA ALA A 221 1.99 -1.98 6.85
C ALA A 221 1.40 -1.90 8.26
N LEU A 222 0.08 -1.71 8.37
CA LEU A 222 -0.61 -1.70 9.66
C LEU A 222 -0.48 -3.04 10.40
N ASP A 223 -0.72 -4.17 9.71
CA ASP A 223 -0.61 -5.51 10.29
C ASP A 223 0.83 -5.83 10.73
N GLN A 224 1.83 -5.35 9.99
CA GLN A 224 3.24 -5.53 10.36
C GLN A 224 3.56 -4.84 11.68
N HIS A 225 3.10 -3.61 11.90
CA HIS A 225 3.30 -2.91 13.15
C HIS A 225 2.56 -3.55 14.32
N GLN A 226 1.34 -4.04 14.10
CA GLN A 226 0.59 -4.79 15.10
C GLN A 226 1.34 -6.07 15.54
N ARG A 227 1.88 -6.82 14.58
CA ARG A 227 2.66 -8.05 14.86
C ARG A 227 3.94 -7.78 15.65
N ARG A 228 4.49 -6.57 15.53
CA ARG A 228 5.65 -6.10 16.31
C ARG A 228 5.26 -5.54 17.67
N GLY A 229 3.97 -5.54 18.02
CA GLY A 229 3.50 -5.04 19.31
C GLY A 229 3.53 -3.52 19.46
N ALA A 230 3.45 -2.78 18.35
CA ALA A 230 3.47 -1.31 18.39
C ALA A 230 2.34 -0.75 19.26
N SER A 231 2.68 0.05 20.26
CA SER A 231 1.76 0.77 21.14
C SER A 231 1.17 2.03 20.50
N ALA A 232 1.85 2.57 19.49
CA ALA A 232 1.42 3.70 18.68
C ALA A 232 1.89 3.54 17.24
N ILE A 233 1.04 3.90 16.27
CA ILE A 233 1.37 3.90 14.84
C ILE A 233 1.20 5.32 14.32
N TRP A 234 2.28 5.89 13.82
CA TRP A 234 2.33 7.24 13.30
C TRP A 234 1.97 7.31 11.82
N LEU A 235 1.11 8.28 11.49
CA LEU A 235 0.66 8.61 10.14
C LEU A 235 0.79 10.11 9.91
N GLU A 236 0.88 10.52 8.65
CA GLU A 236 0.76 11.93 8.27
C GLU A 236 -0.70 12.42 8.36
N ALA A 237 -0.88 13.70 8.71
CA ALA A 237 -2.17 14.37 8.56
C ALA A 237 -2.44 14.60 7.07
N GLU A 238 -3.17 13.69 6.47
CA GLU A 238 -3.53 13.71 5.05
C GLU A 238 -5.04 13.81 4.84
N SER A 239 -5.42 14.29 3.66
CA SER A 239 -6.81 14.23 3.22
C SER A 239 -7.19 12.79 2.85
N ILE A 240 -8.49 12.51 2.75
CA ILE A 240 -8.96 11.16 2.36
C ILE A 240 -8.43 10.71 0.98
N GLN A 241 -7.93 11.65 0.18
CA GLN A 241 -7.32 11.39 -1.13
C GLN A 241 -5.87 11.84 -1.14
N VAL A 242 -4.95 10.89 -1.43
CA VAL A 242 -3.54 11.13 -1.67
C VAL A 242 -3.30 10.95 -3.17
N GLY A 243 -3.42 12.04 -3.91
CA GLY A 243 -3.45 12.00 -5.38
C GLY A 243 -4.65 11.22 -5.90
N ARG A 244 -4.42 10.11 -6.64
CA ARG A 244 -5.46 9.19 -7.12
C ARG A 244 -5.84 8.10 -6.11
N CYS A 245 -4.98 7.84 -5.14
CA CYS A 245 -5.22 6.86 -4.10
C CYS A 245 -6.21 7.38 -3.07
N ARG A 246 -6.99 6.50 -2.49
CA ARG A 246 -7.96 6.85 -1.46
C ARG A 246 -7.69 6.05 -0.20
N ILE A 247 -7.59 6.74 0.93
CA ILE A 247 -7.55 6.11 2.26
C ILE A 247 -8.92 5.49 2.54
N PRO A 248 -8.99 4.21 2.96
CA PRO A 248 -10.24 3.58 3.36
C PRO A 248 -10.99 4.41 4.41
N LYS A 249 -12.30 4.60 4.21
CA LYS A 249 -13.08 5.50 5.07
C LYS A 249 -12.97 5.15 6.55
N ALA A 250 -13.04 3.87 6.91
CA ALA A 250 -12.98 3.43 8.30
C ALA A 250 -11.63 3.78 8.97
N LEU A 251 -10.52 3.72 8.23
CA LEU A 251 -9.22 4.16 8.72
C LEU A 251 -9.14 5.69 8.79
N PHE A 252 -9.64 6.38 7.77
CA PHE A 252 -9.65 7.84 7.75
C PHE A 252 -10.46 8.44 8.92
N ASP A 253 -11.62 7.84 9.24
CA ASP A 253 -12.43 8.26 10.38
C ASP A 253 -11.63 8.13 11.70
N GLN A 254 -10.87 7.05 11.88
CA GLN A 254 -9.98 6.87 13.02
C GLN A 254 -8.84 7.91 13.05
N MET A 255 -8.27 8.26 11.89
CA MET A 255 -7.23 9.30 11.78
C MET A 255 -7.77 10.66 12.24
N GLN A 256 -9.04 10.99 11.93
CA GLN A 256 -9.67 12.24 12.34
C GLN A 256 -9.89 12.34 13.87
N GLU A 257 -10.03 11.21 14.54
CA GLU A 257 -10.23 11.12 16.00
C GLU A 257 -8.91 10.93 16.77
N ALA A 258 -7.84 10.56 16.06
CA ALA A 258 -6.54 10.29 16.66
C ALA A 258 -5.89 11.55 17.26
N PRO A 259 -5.07 11.40 18.31
CA PRO A 259 -4.26 12.50 18.83
C PRO A 259 -3.29 13.02 17.75
N VAL A 260 -3.22 14.35 17.62
CA VAL A 260 -2.36 15.04 16.63
C VAL A 260 -1.18 15.68 17.35
N LEU A 261 0.03 15.42 16.88
CA LEU A 261 1.22 16.21 17.19
C LEU A 261 1.49 17.15 16.02
N GLU A 262 1.24 18.43 16.21
CA GLU A 262 1.52 19.44 15.20
C GLU A 262 2.95 19.95 15.32
N ILE A 263 3.72 19.74 14.27
CA ILE A 263 5.07 20.30 14.17
C ILE A 263 5.04 21.68 13.54
N GLN A 264 5.79 22.63 14.12
CA GLN A 264 5.98 23.97 13.59
C GLN A 264 7.41 24.18 13.15
N ARG A 265 7.57 25.02 12.12
CA ARG A 265 8.85 25.48 11.59
C ARG A 265 8.71 26.90 11.03
N ASP A 266 9.78 27.66 11.09
CA ASP A 266 9.85 28.99 10.49
C ASP A 266 9.51 28.98 8.98
N LEU A 267 8.88 30.04 8.52
CA LEU A 267 8.48 30.19 7.12
C LEU A 267 9.67 30.04 6.16
N GLY A 268 10.84 30.58 6.54
CA GLY A 268 12.08 30.46 5.73
C GLY A 268 12.52 29.01 5.56
N GLU A 269 12.49 28.23 6.62
CA GLU A 269 12.82 26.79 6.57
C GLU A 269 11.83 26.01 5.70
N ARG A 270 10.55 26.29 5.84
CA ARG A 270 9.48 25.68 5.05
C ARG A 270 9.65 25.96 3.55
N VAL A 271 9.98 27.21 3.20
CA VAL A 271 10.29 27.59 1.81
C VAL A 271 11.52 26.84 1.29
N ASN A 272 12.59 26.78 2.09
CA ASN A 272 13.81 26.08 1.72
C ASN A 272 13.55 24.58 1.48
N GLN A 273 12.78 23.95 2.35
CA GLN A 273 12.36 22.54 2.21
C GLN A 273 11.61 22.32 0.88
N LEU A 274 10.65 23.18 0.55
CA LEU A 274 9.90 23.07 -0.70
C LEU A 274 10.78 23.31 -1.95
N VAL A 275 11.71 24.24 -1.86
CA VAL A 275 12.68 24.49 -2.94
C VAL A 275 13.57 23.26 -3.16
N GLN A 276 14.03 22.61 -2.09
CA GLN A 276 14.80 21.37 -2.20
C GLN A 276 13.99 20.24 -2.86
N VAL A 277 12.72 20.08 -2.48
CA VAL A 277 11.84 19.02 -2.99
C VAL A 277 11.43 19.27 -4.44
N TYR A 278 11.12 20.49 -4.83
CA TYR A 278 10.47 20.80 -6.10
C TYR A 278 11.32 21.61 -7.08
N GLY A 279 12.35 22.35 -6.64
CA GLY A 279 13.12 23.26 -7.47
C GLY A 279 13.84 22.61 -8.67
N HIS A 280 14.10 21.30 -8.60
CA HIS A 280 14.73 20.52 -9.68
C HIS A 280 13.73 19.87 -10.65
N GLN A 281 12.40 20.04 -10.47
CA GLN A 281 11.38 19.39 -11.29
C GLN A 281 11.10 20.09 -12.64
N GLY A 282 11.74 21.25 -12.87
CA GLY A 282 11.58 22.04 -14.08
C GLY A 282 10.39 23.00 -14.08
N GLY A 283 10.60 24.19 -14.65
CA GLY A 283 9.62 25.28 -14.59
C GLY A 283 8.28 24.96 -15.25
N ALA A 284 8.28 24.20 -16.36
CA ALA A 284 7.04 23.85 -17.07
C ALA A 284 6.09 23.00 -16.21
N ALA A 285 6.61 21.98 -15.53
CA ALA A 285 5.81 21.11 -14.67
C ALA A 285 5.28 21.85 -13.44
N LEU A 286 6.08 22.76 -12.86
CA LEU A 286 5.67 23.60 -11.74
C LEU A 286 4.61 24.62 -12.16
N ALA A 287 4.72 25.22 -13.35
CA ALA A 287 3.73 26.13 -13.89
C ALA A 287 2.38 25.43 -14.10
N GLU A 288 2.39 24.26 -14.74
CA GLU A 288 1.17 23.46 -14.94
C GLU A 288 0.51 23.09 -13.60
N ALA A 289 1.28 22.68 -12.60
CA ALA A 289 0.75 22.39 -11.27
C ALA A 289 0.15 23.62 -10.59
N THR A 290 0.76 24.79 -10.77
CA THR A 290 0.26 26.09 -10.28
C THR A 290 -1.05 26.48 -10.96
N GLU A 291 -1.16 26.30 -12.28
CA GLU A 291 -2.37 26.57 -13.05
C GLU A 291 -3.54 25.71 -12.60
N ARG A 292 -3.32 24.43 -12.25
CA ARG A 292 -4.37 23.54 -11.72
C ARG A 292 -5.03 24.09 -10.45
N ILE A 293 -4.32 24.86 -9.64
CA ILE A 293 -4.86 25.48 -8.42
C ILE A 293 -5.23 26.96 -8.56
N SER A 294 -5.09 27.54 -9.74
CA SER A 294 -5.27 28.99 -10.00
C SER A 294 -6.59 29.54 -9.47
N ARG A 295 -7.70 28.82 -9.64
CA ARG A 295 -9.02 29.18 -9.12
C ARG A 295 -9.04 29.41 -7.60
N ARG A 296 -8.30 28.56 -6.85
CA ARG A 296 -8.25 28.56 -5.39
C ARG A 296 -7.19 29.52 -4.87
N LEU A 297 -6.08 29.64 -5.61
CA LEU A 297 -4.97 30.54 -5.30
C LEU A 297 -5.35 32.00 -5.51
N GLY A 298 -6.19 32.27 -6.51
CA GLY A 298 -6.60 33.62 -6.93
C GLY A 298 -5.67 34.20 -8.01
N PRO A 299 -6.16 35.17 -8.81
CA PRO A 299 -5.46 35.62 -10.01
C PRO A 299 -4.12 36.30 -9.72
N GLN A 300 -4.03 37.11 -8.67
CA GLN A 300 -2.82 37.86 -8.34
C GLN A 300 -1.68 36.93 -7.92
N ARG A 301 -1.94 35.99 -6.98
CA ARG A 301 -0.93 35.03 -6.51
C ARG A 301 -0.55 34.02 -7.58
N THR A 302 -1.50 33.62 -8.43
CA THR A 302 -1.21 32.77 -9.58
C THR A 302 -0.23 33.45 -10.53
N LYS A 303 -0.48 34.72 -10.85
CA LYS A 303 0.42 35.53 -11.70
C LYS A 303 1.83 35.66 -11.08
N GLU A 304 1.89 36.01 -9.80
CA GLU A 304 3.16 36.12 -9.05
C GLU A 304 3.95 34.80 -9.06
N ALA A 305 3.28 33.69 -8.77
CA ALA A 305 3.90 32.36 -8.77
C ALA A 305 4.42 31.98 -10.16
N LEU A 306 3.63 32.18 -11.23
CA LEU A 306 4.03 31.86 -12.60
C LEU A 306 5.19 32.73 -13.09
N GLU A 307 5.17 34.03 -12.77
CA GLU A 307 6.29 34.95 -13.09
C GLU A 307 7.57 34.58 -12.34
N ALA A 308 7.47 34.16 -11.08
CA ALA A 308 8.61 33.68 -10.30
C ALA A 308 9.15 32.35 -10.87
N ILE A 309 8.29 31.41 -11.23
CA ILE A 309 8.68 30.16 -11.91
C ILE A 309 9.41 30.43 -13.22
N ALA A 310 8.91 31.38 -14.03
CA ALA A 310 9.55 31.77 -15.31
C ALA A 310 10.94 32.34 -15.13
N ARG A 311 11.27 32.91 -13.98
CA ARG A 311 12.59 33.43 -13.61
C ARG A 311 13.43 32.47 -12.78
N GLU A 312 12.96 31.27 -12.56
CA GLU A 312 13.55 30.25 -11.67
C GLU A 312 13.73 30.74 -10.22
N ASP A 313 12.92 31.72 -9.79
CA ASP A 313 12.84 32.17 -8.41
C ASP A 313 11.87 31.27 -7.61
N TRP A 314 12.38 30.08 -7.28
CA TRP A 314 11.60 29.05 -6.59
C TRP A 314 11.11 29.48 -5.22
N ALA A 315 11.91 30.30 -4.52
CA ALA A 315 11.53 30.77 -3.18
C ALA A 315 10.32 31.71 -3.22
N THR A 316 10.28 32.64 -4.18
CA THR A 316 9.12 33.52 -4.38
C THR A 316 7.90 32.73 -4.84
N ALA A 317 8.07 31.79 -5.78
CA ALA A 317 6.98 30.90 -6.23
C ALA A 317 6.38 30.10 -5.07
N CYS A 318 7.21 29.52 -4.20
CA CYS A 318 6.75 28.81 -2.99
C CYS A 318 5.97 29.74 -2.04
N ARG A 319 6.49 30.93 -1.75
CA ARG A 319 5.79 31.89 -0.86
C ARG A 319 4.41 32.29 -1.40
N ALA A 320 4.29 32.53 -2.70
CA ALA A 320 3.03 32.89 -3.34
C ALA A 320 1.95 31.80 -3.19
N THR A 321 2.35 30.52 -3.10
CA THR A 321 1.43 29.39 -2.98
C THR A 321 1.19 28.97 -1.53
N LEU A 322 2.16 29.13 -0.63
CA LEU A 322 2.08 28.65 0.77
C LEU A 322 0.90 29.21 1.55
N ASP A 323 0.57 30.49 1.40
CA ASP A 323 -0.57 31.09 2.12
C ASP A 323 -1.92 30.43 1.78
N TYR A 324 -2.08 29.92 0.58
CA TYR A 324 -3.26 29.13 0.22
C TYR A 324 -3.27 27.77 0.95
N TYR A 325 -2.13 27.05 0.93
CA TYR A 325 -2.01 25.76 1.57
C TYR A 325 -2.15 25.86 3.09
N ASP A 326 -1.59 26.89 3.70
CA ASP A 326 -1.68 27.11 5.14
C ASP A 326 -3.14 27.30 5.59
N ARG A 327 -3.93 28.05 4.83
CA ARG A 327 -5.36 28.22 5.13
C ARG A 327 -6.15 26.92 4.98
N CYS A 328 -5.83 26.10 4.00
CA CYS A 328 -6.45 24.78 3.87
C CYS A 328 -6.12 23.89 5.07
N TYR A 329 -4.85 23.87 5.45
CA TYR A 329 -4.35 23.06 6.54
C TYR A 329 -4.94 23.52 7.91
N ASP A 330 -4.94 24.81 8.19
CA ASP A 330 -5.49 25.36 9.44
C ASP A 330 -7.00 25.02 9.59
N HIS A 331 -7.73 24.98 8.47
CA HIS A 331 -9.15 24.59 8.48
C HIS A 331 -9.35 23.09 8.80
N GLU A 332 -8.48 22.23 8.31
CA GLU A 332 -8.54 20.79 8.59
C GLU A 332 -8.17 20.48 10.04
N LEU A 333 -7.09 21.08 10.53
CA LEU A 333 -6.61 20.90 11.91
C LEU A 333 -7.55 21.45 12.98
N ALA A 334 -8.31 22.49 12.68
CA ALA A 334 -9.29 23.05 13.63
C ALA A 334 -10.33 22.01 14.09
N ARG A 335 -10.43 20.86 13.39
CA ARG A 335 -11.37 19.78 13.71
C ARG A 335 -10.79 18.72 14.65
N SER A 336 -9.49 18.72 14.89
CA SER A 336 -8.84 17.71 15.73
C SER A 336 -9.06 17.98 17.23
N PRO A 337 -9.69 17.05 17.98
CA PRO A 337 -10.09 17.29 19.37
C PRO A 337 -8.91 17.25 20.35
N LYS A 338 -7.80 16.61 20.00
CA LYS A 338 -6.59 16.46 20.83
C LYS A 338 -5.38 16.86 20.00
N ARG A 339 -4.80 18.00 20.32
CA ARG A 339 -3.69 18.56 19.57
C ARG A 339 -2.63 19.11 20.52
N ASP A 340 -1.44 18.52 20.40
CA ASP A 340 -0.21 19.06 20.99
C ASP A 340 0.60 19.75 19.90
N THR A 341 1.36 20.79 20.24
CA THR A 341 2.15 21.56 19.29
C THR A 341 3.59 21.62 19.76
N ILE A 342 4.53 21.41 18.84
CA ILE A 342 5.96 21.51 19.12
C ILE A 342 6.66 22.30 18.01
N ASP A 343 7.52 23.23 18.41
CA ASP A 343 8.40 23.96 17.49
C ASP A 343 9.71 23.18 17.31
N LEU A 344 10.00 22.83 16.06
CA LEU A 344 11.20 22.11 15.65
C LEU A 344 12.08 22.96 14.71
N SER A 345 11.90 24.28 14.71
CA SER A 345 12.72 25.20 13.91
C SER A 345 14.21 25.05 14.25
N GLY A 346 15.06 25.09 13.25
CA GLY A 346 16.52 24.92 13.37
C GLY A 346 17.00 23.48 13.49
N LEU A 347 16.11 22.49 13.61
CA LEU A 347 16.50 21.09 13.74
C LEU A 347 16.42 20.34 12.39
N SER A 348 17.40 19.53 12.09
CA SER A 348 17.29 18.54 11.01
C SER A 348 16.20 17.49 11.33
N ALA A 349 15.77 16.71 10.34
CA ALA A 349 14.81 15.63 10.57
C ALA A 349 15.30 14.62 11.62
N ASP A 350 16.60 14.30 11.58
CA ASP A 350 17.24 13.40 12.53
C ASP A 350 17.25 13.94 13.96
N GLN A 351 17.66 15.21 14.14
CA GLN A 351 17.65 15.87 15.44
C GLN A 351 16.23 16.04 15.99
N ALA A 352 15.27 16.37 15.12
CA ALA A 352 13.88 16.48 15.49
C ALA A 352 13.30 15.13 15.95
N ALA A 353 13.64 14.03 15.25
CA ALA A 353 13.23 12.67 15.66
C ALA A 353 13.80 12.31 17.04
N GLU A 354 15.09 12.59 17.31
CA GLU A 354 15.72 12.38 18.62
C GLU A 354 15.00 13.21 19.69
N THR A 355 14.75 14.49 19.42
CA THR A 355 14.03 15.38 20.36
C THR A 355 12.64 14.84 20.73
N LEU A 356 11.91 14.29 19.76
CA LEU A 356 10.59 13.70 19.99
C LEU A 356 10.64 12.41 20.79
N ILE A 357 11.64 11.57 20.55
CA ILE A 357 11.86 10.30 21.26
C ILE A 357 12.29 10.59 22.70
N ASP A 358 13.32 11.41 22.90
CA ASP A 358 13.84 11.76 24.22
C ASP A 358 12.81 12.54 25.06
N GLY A 359 11.98 13.33 24.39
CA GLY A 359 10.84 14.06 25.02
C GLY A 359 9.64 13.18 25.37
N GLY A 360 9.67 11.88 25.04
CA GLY A 360 8.56 10.95 25.33
C GLY A 360 7.32 11.12 24.45
N PHE A 361 7.42 11.88 23.35
CA PHE A 361 6.33 12.01 22.37
C PHE A 361 6.19 10.78 21.50
N VAL A 362 7.29 10.07 21.27
CA VAL A 362 7.39 8.90 20.39
C VAL A 362 7.88 7.71 21.18
N GLU A 363 7.05 6.67 21.21
CA GLU A 363 7.41 5.37 21.81
C GLU A 363 8.06 4.49 20.74
N ILE A 364 9.16 3.84 21.11
CA ILE A 364 9.82 2.82 20.28
C ILE A 364 9.45 1.47 20.87
N PRO A 365 8.89 0.55 20.10
CA PRO A 365 8.64 -0.81 20.55
C PRO A 365 9.96 -1.51 20.93
N ASP A 366 9.94 -2.30 22.01
CA ASP A 366 11.08 -3.12 22.48
C ASP A 366 11.51 -4.18 21.45
#